data_55f5a3c23e52fe3f263e3d445444d72e
#
_entry.id   55f5a3c23e52fe3f263e3d445444d72e
#
_cell.length_a   1.000
_cell.length_b   1.000
_cell.length_c   1.000
_cell.angle_alpha   90.00
_cell.angle_beta   90.00
_cell.angle_gamma   90.00
#
_symmetry.space_group_name_H-M   'P 1'
#
loop_
_entity.id
_entity.type
_entity.pdbx_description
1 polymer ?
#
loop_
_entity_poly.entity_id
_entity_poly.type
_entity_poly.pdbx_seq_one_letter_code
_entity_poly.pdbx_strand_id
1 'polypeptide(L)'
;MAGSDLTAMSARERLRAGQVIPAHPLALTESRKLDERRQRALTRYYLAAGAGGLAVGVHTTQFAIRRSDIGLYRPVLELAAATTREARGTDHDVVLVAGVCGHTAQARAEAELAAAIGYDVALLSLGDWRAEPEADLLEHCRIIADVMPLFGFYLQPAVGGRVLSHSFWRELAELPGLWAVKIAPFNRYQTLDVVRAIMEAGRQDVALYTGNDDNIVADLVTPFELDVGGSRVTRFIDGGLLGQFAVWTRTAVDLARRAKAAQGVSSATADLLRTGVALTDVNAAVFDAAHAFRGCIPGIHELLRRQGLLAGTWCLDPNEVLSPGQADEITRVTRSYPELSDDEFVRENLDSWMT
;
A
#
# COMPACT_ATOMS: atom_id res chain seq x y z
N MET A 1 -13.91 -26.77 5.85
CA MET A 1 -13.90 -26.08 7.14
C MET A 1 -12.76 -25.07 7.07
N ALA A 2 -12.88 -23.82 7.21
CA ALA A 2 -13.51 -22.90 8.07
C ALA A 2 -13.61 -21.55 7.36
N GLY A 3 -14.80 -21.03 7.19
CA GLY A 3 -15.03 -19.61 7.18
C GLY A 3 -15.02 -19.18 8.64
N SER A 4 -13.84 -19.06 9.26
CA SER A 4 -13.71 -18.52 10.61
C SER A 4 -13.86 -17.01 10.53
N ASP A 5 -14.90 -16.56 11.06
CA ASP A 5 -15.35 -15.26 11.57
C ASP A 5 -14.29 -14.13 11.55
N LEU A 6 -13.95 -13.65 10.34
CA LEU A 6 -13.06 -12.50 10.16
C LEU A 6 -13.70 -11.20 10.74
N THR A 7 -15.01 -11.18 10.90
CA THR A 7 -15.74 -10.07 11.50
C THR A 7 -15.48 -9.90 13.00
N ALA A 8 -15.05 -10.96 13.68
CA ALA A 8 -14.68 -10.91 15.11
C ALA A 8 -13.22 -10.47 15.36
N MET A 9 -12.37 -10.38 14.32
CA MET A 9 -10.96 -9.99 14.47
C MET A 9 -10.81 -8.47 14.56
N SER A 10 -9.93 -7.99 15.44
CA SER A 10 -9.51 -6.59 15.49
C SER A 10 -8.72 -6.20 14.21
N ALA A 11 -8.65 -4.90 13.90
CA ALA A 11 -7.85 -4.41 12.76
C ALA A 11 -6.37 -4.86 12.86
N ARG A 12 -5.80 -4.90 14.06
CA ARG A 12 -4.44 -5.40 14.31
C ARG A 12 -4.28 -6.87 13.95
N GLU A 13 -5.22 -7.71 14.35
CA GLU A 13 -5.22 -9.15 14.03
C GLU A 13 -5.40 -9.37 12.53
N ARG A 14 -6.26 -8.58 11.85
CA ARG A 14 -6.42 -8.62 10.39
C ARG A 14 -5.10 -8.26 9.69
N LEU A 15 -4.39 -7.23 10.13
CA LEU A 15 -3.07 -6.91 9.59
C LEU A 15 -2.10 -8.09 9.76
N ARG A 16 -2.08 -8.73 10.93
CA ARG A 16 -1.24 -9.93 11.16
C ARG A 16 -1.67 -11.13 10.32
N ALA A 17 -2.95 -11.25 10.01
CA ALA A 17 -3.43 -12.29 9.10
C ALA A 17 -2.95 -12.09 7.65
N GLY A 18 -2.45 -10.90 7.31
CA GLY A 18 -1.92 -10.54 6.00
C GLY A 18 -3.03 -10.14 5.01
N GLN A 19 -2.99 -8.90 4.56
CA GLN A 19 -4.01 -8.33 3.66
C GLN A 19 -3.38 -7.85 2.36
N VAL A 20 -4.19 -7.79 1.31
CA VAL A 20 -3.93 -6.98 0.11
C VAL A 20 -4.54 -5.61 0.35
N ILE A 21 -3.69 -4.59 0.38
CA ILE A 21 -4.08 -3.20 0.67
C ILE A 21 -3.70 -2.33 -0.54
N PRO A 22 -4.65 -2.00 -1.44
CA PRO A 22 -4.41 -1.04 -2.51
C PRO A 22 -4.03 0.33 -1.95
N ALA A 23 -2.98 0.94 -2.54
CA ALA A 23 -2.70 2.35 -2.35
C ALA A 23 -3.66 3.15 -3.25
N HIS A 24 -4.69 3.72 -2.65
CA HIS A 24 -5.87 4.24 -3.36
C HIS A 24 -5.53 5.46 -4.23
N PRO A 25 -5.70 5.40 -5.58
CA PRO A 25 -5.47 6.54 -6.46
C PRO A 25 -6.52 7.63 -6.29
N LEU A 26 -6.19 8.83 -6.75
CA LEU A 26 -7.08 9.98 -6.77
C LEU A 26 -7.78 10.09 -8.12
N ALA A 27 -9.10 9.96 -8.14
CA ALA A 27 -9.90 10.18 -9.33
C ALA A 27 -10.13 11.67 -9.57
N LEU A 28 -9.69 12.17 -10.71
CA LEU A 28 -9.83 13.57 -11.09
C LEU A 28 -10.61 13.72 -12.40
N THR A 29 -11.28 14.86 -12.53
CA THR A 29 -11.81 15.36 -13.82
C THR A 29 -10.67 15.98 -14.63
N GLU A 30 -10.92 16.27 -15.91
CA GLU A 30 -9.98 16.98 -16.78
C GLU A 30 -9.56 18.35 -16.20
N SER A 31 -10.46 19.02 -15.47
CA SER A 31 -10.15 20.26 -14.74
C SER A 31 -9.44 20.05 -13.40
N ARG A 32 -8.96 18.84 -13.11
CA ARG A 32 -8.25 18.42 -11.89
C ARG A 32 -9.04 18.64 -10.61
N LYS A 33 -10.36 18.55 -10.68
CA LYS A 33 -11.26 18.50 -9.53
C LYS A 33 -11.54 17.05 -9.18
N LEU A 34 -11.84 16.78 -7.92
CA LEU A 34 -12.23 15.44 -7.47
C LEU A 34 -13.45 14.94 -8.27
N ASP A 35 -13.31 13.77 -8.88
CA ASP A 35 -14.40 13.01 -9.47
C ASP A 35 -14.94 12.03 -8.40
N GLU A 36 -15.89 12.52 -7.60
CA GLU A 36 -16.42 11.73 -6.47
C GLU A 36 -17.06 10.41 -6.93
N ARG A 37 -17.73 10.43 -8.08
CA ARG A 37 -18.38 9.22 -8.62
C ARG A 37 -17.36 8.13 -8.90
N ARG A 38 -16.24 8.46 -9.56
CA ARG A 38 -15.18 7.53 -9.86
C ARG A 38 -14.33 7.19 -8.64
N GLN A 39 -14.17 8.12 -7.72
CA GLN A 39 -13.50 7.87 -6.44
C GLN A 39 -14.26 6.81 -5.62
N ARG A 40 -15.60 6.90 -5.56
CA ARG A 40 -16.45 5.86 -4.95
C ARG A 40 -16.37 4.54 -5.73
N ALA A 41 -16.40 4.60 -7.06
CA ALA A 41 -16.29 3.40 -7.91
C ALA A 41 -14.97 2.65 -7.67
N LEU A 42 -13.83 3.34 -7.53
CA LEU A 42 -12.56 2.74 -7.16
C LEU A 42 -12.63 2.04 -5.80
N THR A 43 -13.21 2.68 -4.78
CA THR A 43 -13.38 2.05 -3.47
C THR A 43 -14.24 0.79 -3.57
N ARG A 44 -15.37 0.83 -4.28
CA ARG A 44 -16.25 -0.33 -4.50
C ARG A 44 -15.54 -1.45 -5.26
N TYR A 45 -14.76 -1.11 -6.28
CA TYR A 45 -13.93 -2.06 -7.02
C TYR A 45 -12.97 -2.81 -6.10
N TYR A 46 -12.19 -2.11 -5.27
CA TYR A 46 -11.25 -2.74 -4.35
C TYR A 46 -11.93 -3.67 -3.36
N LEU A 47 -13.05 -3.24 -2.80
CA LEU A 47 -13.86 -4.05 -1.88
C LEU A 47 -14.42 -5.30 -2.58
N ALA A 48 -14.95 -5.16 -3.79
CA ALA A 48 -15.49 -6.27 -4.58
C ALA A 48 -14.39 -7.23 -5.04
N ALA A 49 -13.19 -6.73 -5.34
CA ALA A 49 -12.02 -7.53 -5.66
C ALA A 49 -11.50 -8.38 -4.48
N GLY A 50 -11.92 -8.06 -3.24
CA GLY A 50 -11.52 -8.78 -2.03
C GLY A 50 -10.32 -8.17 -1.32
N ALA A 51 -10.02 -6.90 -1.54
CA ALA A 51 -9.03 -6.19 -0.76
C ALA A 51 -9.41 -6.21 0.74
N GLY A 52 -8.47 -6.58 1.60
CA GLY A 52 -8.69 -6.62 3.05
C GLY A 52 -8.34 -5.32 3.76
N GLY A 53 -7.92 -4.29 3.02
CA GLY A 53 -7.70 -2.94 3.51
C GLY A 53 -7.63 -1.93 2.39
N LEU A 54 -7.69 -0.64 2.73
CA LEU A 54 -7.58 0.50 1.81
C LEU A 54 -6.62 1.53 2.39
N ALA A 55 -5.59 1.92 1.64
CA ALA A 55 -4.67 2.99 2.06
C ALA A 55 -4.98 4.28 1.30
N VAL A 56 -5.46 5.30 2.01
CA VAL A 56 -5.93 6.58 1.45
C VAL A 56 -5.08 7.73 1.96
N GLY A 57 -4.85 8.76 1.13
CA GLY A 57 -3.96 9.87 1.49
C GLY A 57 -2.47 9.55 1.37
N VAL A 58 -2.14 8.46 0.66
CA VAL A 58 -0.79 7.96 0.40
C VAL A 58 -0.23 8.51 -0.92
N HIS A 59 0.94 8.03 -1.37
CA HIS A 59 1.61 8.52 -2.58
C HIS A 59 0.68 8.54 -3.81
N THR A 60 -0.04 7.45 -4.09
CA THR A 60 -0.97 7.36 -5.23
C THR A 60 -2.20 8.26 -5.12
N THR A 61 -2.57 8.64 -3.89
CA THR A 61 -3.61 9.65 -3.65
C THR A 61 -3.07 11.08 -3.87
N GLN A 62 -1.77 11.21 -4.11
CA GLN A 62 -1.01 12.44 -4.33
C GLN A 62 -0.91 13.34 -3.08
N PHE A 63 0.29 13.51 -2.57
CA PHE A 63 0.51 14.30 -1.33
C PHE A 63 0.00 15.73 -1.42
N ALA A 64 -0.08 16.29 -2.66
CA ALA A 64 -0.61 17.63 -2.93
C ALA A 64 -2.07 17.85 -2.50
N ILE A 65 -2.86 16.79 -2.23
CA ILE A 65 -4.22 16.92 -1.65
C ILE A 65 -4.25 17.72 -0.35
N ARG A 66 -3.10 17.84 0.33
CA ARG A 66 -2.92 18.55 1.61
C ARG A 66 -2.73 20.05 1.46
N ARG A 67 -2.36 20.50 0.28
CA ARG A 67 -2.16 21.92 0.02
C ARG A 67 -3.46 22.69 0.28
N SER A 68 -3.36 23.85 0.91
CA SER A 68 -4.52 24.67 1.29
C SER A 68 -5.36 25.15 0.10
N ASP A 69 -4.71 25.33 -1.07
CA ASP A 69 -5.38 25.71 -2.32
C ASP A 69 -6.10 24.52 -3.00
N ILE A 70 -5.81 23.29 -2.59
CA ILE A 70 -6.44 22.05 -3.07
C ILE A 70 -7.46 21.52 -2.06
N GLY A 71 -7.08 21.35 -0.80
CA GLY A 71 -7.97 21.03 0.33
C GLY A 71 -8.70 19.68 0.23
N LEU A 72 -8.12 18.68 -0.44
CA LEU A 72 -8.79 17.39 -0.69
C LEU A 72 -8.46 16.30 0.34
N TYR A 73 -7.57 16.52 1.30
CA TYR A 73 -7.19 15.46 2.24
C TYR A 73 -8.40 14.92 3.02
N ARG A 74 -9.12 15.80 3.74
CA ARG A 74 -10.33 15.41 4.48
C ARG A 74 -11.43 14.82 3.56
N PRO A 75 -11.82 15.47 2.45
CA PRO A 75 -12.87 14.96 1.57
C PRO A 75 -12.60 13.54 1.05
N VAL A 76 -11.36 13.26 0.65
CA VAL A 76 -11.01 11.93 0.08
C VAL A 76 -11.01 10.84 1.15
N LEU A 77 -10.54 11.13 2.37
CA LEU A 77 -10.61 10.19 3.49
C LEU A 77 -12.08 9.91 3.87
N GLU A 78 -12.89 10.94 4.04
CA GLU A 78 -14.32 10.82 4.37
C GLU A 78 -15.08 10.02 3.31
N LEU A 79 -14.80 10.28 2.02
CA LEU A 79 -15.44 9.61 0.90
C LEU A 79 -15.14 8.10 0.89
N ALA A 80 -13.87 7.72 1.05
CA ALA A 80 -13.47 6.32 1.08
C ALA A 80 -14.06 5.58 2.29
N ALA A 81 -14.01 6.18 3.48
CA ALA A 81 -14.59 5.59 4.70
C ALA A 81 -16.12 5.46 4.61
N ALA A 82 -16.81 6.48 4.08
CA ALA A 82 -18.26 6.44 3.88
C ALA A 82 -18.65 5.34 2.88
N THR A 83 -17.95 5.26 1.74
CA THR A 83 -18.21 4.23 0.72
C THR A 83 -17.94 2.81 1.25
N THR A 84 -16.92 2.63 2.09
CA THR A 84 -16.65 1.35 2.74
C THR A 84 -17.80 0.95 3.67
N ARG A 85 -18.29 1.86 4.52
CA ARG A 85 -19.43 1.62 5.40
C ARG A 85 -20.72 1.33 4.63
N GLU A 86 -20.96 2.03 3.53
CA GLU A 86 -22.11 1.80 2.64
C GLU A 86 -22.07 0.38 2.03
N ALA A 87 -20.88 -0.09 1.64
CA ALA A 87 -20.72 -1.38 0.97
C ALA A 87 -20.65 -2.58 1.93
N ARG A 88 -20.15 -2.40 3.15
CA ARG A 88 -19.79 -3.49 4.09
C ARG A 88 -20.42 -3.37 5.47
N GLY A 89 -21.15 -2.28 5.77
CA GLY A 89 -21.66 -1.98 7.11
C GLY A 89 -20.61 -1.32 8.01
N THR A 90 -21.00 -0.99 9.24
CA THR A 90 -20.14 -0.30 10.22
C THR A 90 -19.09 -1.24 10.83
N ASP A 91 -19.43 -2.51 11.01
CA ASP A 91 -18.57 -3.54 11.60
C ASP A 91 -17.86 -4.35 10.49
N HIS A 92 -17.31 -3.61 9.48
CA HIS A 92 -16.66 -4.24 8.34
C HIS A 92 -15.31 -4.90 8.67
N ASP A 93 -14.92 -5.85 7.83
CA ASP A 93 -13.67 -6.61 7.90
C ASP A 93 -12.48 -5.93 7.18
N VAL A 94 -12.65 -4.71 6.71
CA VAL A 94 -11.67 -3.93 5.94
C VAL A 94 -10.85 -3.03 6.85
N VAL A 95 -9.52 -3.09 6.76
CA VAL A 95 -8.62 -2.20 7.50
C VAL A 95 -8.49 -0.87 6.76
N LEU A 96 -8.86 0.23 7.40
CA LEU A 96 -8.69 1.58 6.84
C LEU A 96 -7.35 2.17 7.29
N VAL A 97 -6.47 2.43 6.33
CA VAL A 97 -5.12 2.97 6.53
C VAL A 97 -5.09 4.41 6.04
N ALA A 98 -4.86 5.38 6.94
CA ALA A 98 -4.68 6.78 6.56
C ALA A 98 -3.20 7.09 6.31
N GLY A 99 -2.87 7.65 5.16
CA GLY A 99 -1.56 8.27 4.96
C GLY A 99 -1.44 9.53 5.82
N VAL A 100 -0.38 9.63 6.61
CA VAL A 100 -0.05 10.75 7.47
C VAL A 100 1.35 11.22 7.15
N CYS A 101 1.58 12.53 7.00
CA CYS A 101 2.88 13.08 6.65
C CYS A 101 3.11 14.47 7.26
N GLY A 102 4.28 15.05 6.98
CA GLY A 102 4.68 16.36 7.47
C GLY A 102 5.41 16.31 8.82
N HIS A 103 5.76 17.48 9.33
CA HIS A 103 6.32 17.62 10.67
C HIS A 103 5.26 17.36 11.74
N THR A 104 5.68 17.16 12.99
CA THR A 104 4.85 16.62 14.08
C THR A 104 3.51 17.33 14.25
N ALA A 105 3.43 18.64 14.15
CA ALA A 105 2.17 19.36 14.29
C ALA A 105 1.15 19.01 13.18
N GLN A 106 1.60 18.94 11.93
CA GLN A 106 0.76 18.54 10.80
C GLN A 106 0.37 17.07 10.91
N ALA A 107 1.35 16.17 11.10
CA ALA A 107 1.12 14.74 11.19
C ALA A 107 0.14 14.38 12.32
N ARG A 108 0.25 15.06 13.47
CA ARG A 108 -0.69 14.90 14.58
C ARG A 108 -2.11 15.34 14.20
N ALA A 109 -2.27 16.49 13.58
CA ALA A 109 -3.59 16.96 13.14
C ALA A 109 -4.21 16.01 12.09
N GLU A 110 -3.41 15.45 11.17
CA GLU A 110 -3.86 14.46 10.19
C GLU A 110 -4.26 13.14 10.87
N ALA A 111 -3.50 12.67 11.86
CA ALA A 111 -3.82 11.47 12.62
C ALA A 111 -5.10 11.64 13.46
N GLU A 112 -5.26 12.78 14.16
CA GLU A 112 -6.48 13.13 14.91
C GLU A 112 -7.71 13.15 13.98
N LEU A 113 -7.58 13.74 12.79
CA LEU A 113 -8.63 13.75 11.79
C LEU A 113 -8.96 12.34 11.29
N ALA A 114 -7.96 11.54 10.95
CA ALA A 114 -8.15 10.18 10.46
C ALA A 114 -8.83 9.30 11.51
N ALA A 115 -8.40 9.37 12.78
CA ALA A 115 -9.04 8.68 13.90
C ALA A 115 -10.51 9.09 14.07
N ALA A 116 -10.82 10.40 13.96
CA ALA A 116 -12.19 10.92 14.06
C ALA A 116 -13.10 10.45 12.91
N ILE A 117 -12.55 10.21 11.72
CA ILE A 117 -13.29 9.65 10.56
C ILE A 117 -13.54 8.14 10.74
N GLY A 118 -12.69 7.45 11.52
CA GLY A 118 -12.78 6.02 11.78
C GLY A 118 -11.76 5.19 11.00
N TYR A 119 -10.57 5.75 10.71
CA TYR A 119 -9.43 4.97 10.24
C TYR A 119 -8.78 4.21 11.39
N ASP A 120 -8.25 3.02 11.10
CA ASP A 120 -7.69 2.10 12.10
C ASP A 120 -6.22 2.37 12.42
N VAL A 121 -5.45 2.83 11.42
CA VAL A 121 -4.00 2.92 11.51
C VAL A 121 -3.43 4.03 10.62
N ALA A 122 -2.40 4.74 11.09
CA ALA A 122 -1.67 5.76 10.32
C ALA A 122 -0.46 5.17 9.61
N LEU A 123 -0.42 5.21 8.27
CA LEU A 123 0.81 5.01 7.49
C LEU A 123 1.62 6.30 7.56
N LEU A 124 2.60 6.33 8.46
CA LEU A 124 3.38 7.54 8.75
C LEU A 124 4.56 7.68 7.80
N SER A 125 4.53 8.70 6.95
CA SER A 125 5.65 9.05 6.06
C SER A 125 6.66 9.94 6.78
N LEU A 126 7.94 9.55 6.70
CA LEU A 126 9.07 10.32 7.22
C LEU A 126 9.79 11.12 6.11
N GLY A 127 9.17 11.28 4.94
CA GLY A 127 9.80 11.93 3.78
C GLY A 127 10.15 13.41 3.98
N ASP A 128 9.45 14.09 4.87
CA ASP A 128 9.73 15.51 5.22
C ASP A 128 10.86 15.67 6.23
N TRP A 129 11.33 14.57 6.82
CA TRP A 129 12.40 14.50 7.83
C TRP A 129 13.71 14.03 7.20
N ARG A 130 14.25 14.82 6.25
CA ARG A 130 15.39 14.39 5.42
C ARG A 130 16.74 14.47 6.09
N ALA A 131 16.95 15.47 6.93
CA ALA A 131 18.25 15.82 7.51
C ALA A 131 18.28 15.64 9.04
N GLU A 132 17.16 15.48 9.69
CA GLU A 132 17.02 15.40 11.13
C GLU A 132 17.61 14.07 11.66
N PRO A 133 18.16 14.06 12.89
CA PRO A 133 18.62 12.85 13.56
C PRO A 133 17.51 11.79 13.70
N GLU A 134 17.86 10.51 13.64
CA GLU A 134 16.89 9.43 13.81
C GLU A 134 16.17 9.46 15.18
N ALA A 135 16.82 10.00 16.21
CA ALA A 135 16.19 10.20 17.52
C ALA A 135 14.98 11.14 17.46
N ASP A 136 15.04 12.20 16.64
CA ASP A 136 13.92 13.12 16.46
C ASP A 136 12.77 12.45 15.67
N LEU A 137 13.12 11.58 14.72
CA LEU A 137 12.13 10.78 13.99
C LEU A 137 11.43 9.78 14.92
N LEU A 138 12.16 9.16 15.84
CA LEU A 138 11.58 8.25 16.83
C LEU A 138 10.63 8.97 17.79
N GLU A 139 11.01 10.18 18.23
CA GLU A 139 10.13 11.00 19.06
C GLU A 139 8.89 11.43 18.30
N HIS A 140 9.03 11.83 17.02
CA HIS A 140 7.91 12.10 16.14
C HIS A 140 6.98 10.87 16.02
N CYS A 141 7.52 9.69 15.76
CA CYS A 141 6.73 8.45 15.71
C CYS A 141 5.99 8.18 17.02
N ARG A 142 6.64 8.43 18.18
CA ARG A 142 6.01 8.24 19.50
C ARG A 142 4.82 9.16 19.70
N ILE A 143 4.97 10.45 19.38
CA ILE A 143 3.89 11.44 19.50
C ILE A 143 2.68 11.06 18.63
N ILE A 144 2.91 10.54 17.41
CA ILE A 144 1.81 10.12 16.55
C ILE A 144 1.19 8.81 17.03
N ALA A 145 2.01 7.87 17.57
CA ALA A 145 1.53 6.62 18.15
C ALA A 145 0.60 6.82 19.36
N ASP A 146 0.73 7.94 20.08
CA ASP A 146 -0.16 8.32 21.18
C ASP A 146 -1.55 8.78 20.67
N VAL A 147 -1.67 9.15 19.39
CA VAL A 147 -2.95 9.55 18.75
C VAL A 147 -3.68 8.37 18.13
N MET A 148 -2.96 7.58 17.34
CA MET A 148 -3.51 6.38 16.70
C MET A 148 -2.39 5.37 16.40
N PRO A 149 -2.71 4.08 16.25
CA PRO A 149 -1.72 3.06 15.91
C PRO A 149 -0.93 3.40 14.66
N LEU A 150 0.33 2.97 14.62
CA LEU A 150 1.24 3.23 13.50
C LEU A 150 1.36 2.03 12.57
N PHE A 151 1.37 2.31 11.30
CA PHE A 151 1.93 1.55 10.22
C PHE A 151 3.24 2.27 9.82
N GLY A 152 4.39 1.79 10.28
CA GLY A 152 5.69 2.35 9.92
C GLY A 152 5.92 2.26 8.41
N PHE A 153 6.66 3.21 7.85
CA PHE A 153 6.84 3.25 6.40
C PHE A 153 8.30 3.48 6.02
N TYR A 154 8.93 2.46 5.45
CA TYR A 154 10.23 2.59 4.80
C TYR A 154 10.02 2.93 3.34
N LEU A 155 10.10 4.20 2.99
CA LEU A 155 9.98 4.69 1.62
C LEU A 155 11.36 4.82 0.98
N GLN A 156 11.51 4.39 -0.29
CA GLN A 156 12.75 4.52 -1.03
C GLN A 156 13.15 5.99 -1.26
N PRO A 157 14.46 6.31 -1.28
CA PRO A 157 14.94 7.68 -1.49
C PRO A 157 14.54 8.29 -2.83
N ALA A 158 14.40 7.48 -3.91
CA ALA A 158 14.06 7.96 -5.25
C ALA A 158 12.68 8.66 -5.33
N VAL A 159 11.77 8.35 -4.42
CA VAL A 159 10.42 8.94 -4.38
C VAL A 159 10.17 9.73 -3.07
N GLY A 160 11.23 10.26 -2.47
CA GLY A 160 11.14 11.17 -1.33
C GLY A 160 11.37 10.54 0.04
N GLY A 161 11.75 9.28 0.11
CA GLY A 161 12.16 8.63 1.36
C GLY A 161 13.59 8.95 1.78
N ARG A 162 14.06 8.27 2.82
CA ARG A 162 15.46 8.30 3.28
C ARG A 162 15.92 6.93 3.73
N VAL A 163 17.24 6.71 3.75
CA VAL A 163 17.82 5.51 4.37
C VAL A 163 17.68 5.63 5.88
N LEU A 164 17.13 4.59 6.49
CA LEU A 164 16.97 4.46 7.95
C LEU A 164 17.80 3.27 8.43
N SER A 165 18.47 3.44 9.57
CA SER A 165 19.35 2.42 10.13
C SER A 165 18.59 1.23 10.71
N HIS A 166 19.27 0.10 10.87
CA HIS A 166 18.74 -1.05 11.62
C HIS A 166 18.35 -0.66 13.05
N SER A 167 19.17 0.19 13.74
CA SER A 167 18.89 0.68 15.09
C SER A 167 17.59 1.47 15.14
N PHE A 168 17.32 2.33 14.14
CA PHE A 168 16.04 3.03 14.05
C PHE A 168 14.85 2.07 14.07
N TRP A 169 14.88 1.05 13.22
CA TRP A 169 13.79 0.06 13.14
C TRP A 169 13.66 -0.76 14.42
N ARG A 170 14.80 -1.05 15.06
CA ARG A 170 14.83 -1.79 16.32
C ARG A 170 14.19 -0.99 17.46
N GLU A 171 14.49 0.32 17.54
CA GLU A 171 13.91 1.21 18.54
C GLU A 171 12.44 1.53 18.24
N LEU A 172 12.09 1.73 16.96
CA LEU A 172 10.68 1.91 16.55
C LEU A 172 9.84 0.69 16.94
N ALA A 173 10.40 -0.53 16.84
CA ALA A 173 9.73 -1.76 17.22
C ALA A 173 9.37 -1.81 18.72
N GLU A 174 10.00 -1.02 19.57
CA GLU A 174 9.67 -0.96 21.00
C GLU A 174 8.38 -0.20 21.29
N LEU A 175 7.87 0.58 20.33
CA LEU A 175 6.62 1.31 20.49
C LEU A 175 5.42 0.34 20.54
N PRO A 176 4.63 0.31 21.62
CA PRO A 176 3.44 -0.56 21.70
C PRO A 176 2.41 -0.25 20.61
N GLY A 177 2.35 1.02 20.18
CA GLY A 177 1.46 1.51 19.12
C GLY A 177 1.89 1.12 17.70
N LEU A 178 3.07 0.52 17.48
CA LEU A 178 3.45 -0.01 16.18
C LEU A 178 2.69 -1.32 15.90
N TRP A 179 1.82 -1.31 14.89
CA TRP A 179 1.04 -2.47 14.49
C TRP A 179 1.58 -3.17 13.24
N ALA A 180 2.18 -2.40 12.33
CA ALA A 180 2.73 -2.92 11.10
C ALA A 180 3.89 -2.07 10.58
N VAL A 181 4.68 -2.62 9.63
CA VAL A 181 5.70 -1.89 8.87
C VAL A 181 5.52 -2.18 7.39
N LYS A 182 5.35 -1.13 6.58
CA LYS A 182 5.45 -1.19 5.12
C LYS A 182 6.91 -1.06 4.72
N ILE A 183 7.44 -2.09 4.05
CA ILE A 183 8.83 -2.21 3.64
C ILE A 183 8.91 -1.95 2.13
N ALA A 184 9.33 -0.74 1.76
CA ALA A 184 9.39 -0.27 0.38
C ALA A 184 10.70 0.45 0.02
N PRO A 185 11.88 -0.03 0.47
CA PRO A 185 13.15 0.59 0.09
C PRO A 185 13.65 0.22 -1.30
N PHE A 186 13.07 -0.78 -1.97
CA PHE A 186 13.56 -1.37 -3.23
C PHE A 186 15.04 -1.82 -3.13
N ASN A 187 15.40 -2.30 -1.95
CA ASN A 187 16.75 -2.75 -1.60
C ASN A 187 16.66 -3.94 -0.64
N ARG A 188 17.24 -5.07 -1.04
CA ARG A 188 17.20 -6.32 -0.25
C ARG A 188 17.90 -6.22 1.08
N TYR A 189 19.01 -5.49 1.16
CA TYR A 189 19.73 -5.29 2.43
C TYR A 189 18.86 -4.52 3.43
N GLN A 190 18.26 -3.42 2.99
CA GLN A 190 17.39 -2.59 3.81
C GLN A 190 16.09 -3.31 4.19
N THR A 191 15.54 -4.13 3.29
CA THR A 191 14.41 -5.02 3.60
C THR A 191 14.77 -5.99 4.72
N LEU A 192 15.95 -6.63 4.64
CA LEU A 192 16.43 -7.56 5.67
C LEU A 192 16.67 -6.85 7.01
N ASP A 193 17.21 -5.62 7.00
CA ASP A 193 17.43 -4.84 8.22
C ASP A 193 16.13 -4.60 8.99
N VAL A 194 15.03 -4.26 8.30
CA VAL A 194 13.70 -4.11 8.95
C VAL A 194 13.22 -5.43 9.54
N VAL A 195 13.23 -6.50 8.74
CA VAL A 195 12.78 -7.83 9.19
C VAL A 195 13.58 -8.28 10.41
N ARG A 196 14.91 -8.15 10.35
CA ARG A 196 15.80 -8.50 11.45
C ARG A 196 15.52 -7.68 12.71
N ALA A 197 15.36 -6.37 12.57
CA ALA A 197 15.07 -5.47 13.69
C ALA A 197 13.77 -5.85 14.44
N ILE A 198 12.71 -6.18 13.69
CA ILE A 198 11.43 -6.61 14.27
C ILE A 198 11.56 -7.99 14.95
N MET A 199 12.34 -8.92 14.36
CA MET A 199 12.59 -10.25 14.94
C MET A 199 13.42 -10.14 16.24
N GLU A 200 14.49 -9.35 16.23
CA GLU A 200 15.34 -9.09 17.40
C GLU A 200 14.60 -8.36 18.53
N ALA A 201 13.60 -7.55 18.19
CA ALA A 201 12.71 -6.95 19.17
C ALA A 201 11.72 -7.95 19.80
N GLY A 202 11.62 -9.18 19.29
CA GLY A 202 10.63 -10.16 19.73
C GLY A 202 9.20 -9.81 19.36
N ARG A 203 8.99 -8.83 18.47
CA ARG A 203 7.68 -8.26 18.12
C ARG A 203 6.97 -9.08 17.03
N GLN A 204 6.59 -10.31 17.41
CA GLN A 204 5.82 -11.21 16.53
C GLN A 204 4.41 -10.67 16.21
N ASP A 205 3.92 -9.73 16.98
CA ASP A 205 2.63 -9.05 16.87
C ASP A 205 2.63 -7.91 15.84
N VAL A 206 3.81 -7.41 15.43
CA VAL A 206 3.95 -6.39 14.38
C VAL A 206 3.88 -7.06 13.01
N ALA A 207 2.95 -6.64 12.16
CA ALA A 207 2.79 -7.16 10.82
C ALA A 207 3.84 -6.59 9.85
N LEU A 208 4.36 -7.43 8.95
CA LEU A 208 5.31 -7.04 7.91
C LEU A 208 4.61 -7.00 6.56
N TYR A 209 4.70 -5.88 5.87
CA TYR A 209 4.04 -5.66 4.59
C TYR A 209 5.04 -5.29 3.51
N THR A 210 5.06 -6.02 2.39
CA THR A 210 5.86 -5.57 1.26
C THR A 210 5.26 -4.33 0.62
N GLY A 211 6.13 -3.41 0.24
CA GLY A 211 5.89 -2.27 -0.61
C GLY A 211 6.90 -2.21 -1.75
N ASN A 212 7.69 -3.29 -1.92
CA ASN A 212 8.69 -3.44 -2.97
C ASN A 212 8.00 -3.93 -4.26
N ASP A 213 7.52 -3.01 -5.08
CA ASP A 213 6.81 -3.33 -6.33
C ASP A 213 7.70 -4.10 -7.33
N ASP A 214 9.02 -4.05 -7.17
CA ASP A 214 10.00 -4.80 -7.95
C ASP A 214 10.16 -6.28 -7.51
N ASN A 215 9.59 -6.69 -6.36
CA ASN A 215 9.87 -8.01 -5.77
C ASN A 215 8.69 -8.60 -4.95
N ILE A 216 7.47 -8.29 -5.29
CA ILE A 216 6.26 -8.60 -4.49
C ILE A 216 6.16 -10.09 -4.14
N VAL A 217 6.19 -10.95 -5.14
CA VAL A 217 5.96 -12.39 -4.95
C VAL A 217 7.10 -13.01 -4.15
N ALA A 218 8.35 -12.67 -4.48
CA ALA A 218 9.49 -13.18 -3.73
C ALA A 218 9.45 -12.75 -2.25
N ASP A 219 9.05 -11.51 -1.97
CA ASP A 219 8.84 -11.06 -0.59
C ASP A 219 7.82 -11.92 0.17
N LEU A 220 6.69 -12.22 -0.46
CA LEU A 220 5.60 -12.96 0.17
C LEU A 220 5.90 -14.44 0.41
N VAL A 221 6.76 -15.07 -0.41
CA VAL A 221 7.06 -16.51 -0.29
C VAL A 221 8.39 -16.82 0.42
N THR A 222 9.24 -15.81 0.64
CA THR A 222 10.57 -16.03 1.25
C THR A 222 10.45 -16.25 2.76
N PRO A 223 10.97 -17.38 3.30
CA PRO A 223 11.19 -17.52 4.72
C PRO A 223 12.43 -16.72 5.15
N PHE A 224 12.27 -15.73 6.00
CA PHE A 224 13.36 -15.04 6.66
C PHE A 224 13.75 -15.83 7.92
N GLU A 225 14.82 -16.57 7.83
CA GLU A 225 15.33 -17.41 8.92
C GLU A 225 16.61 -16.81 9.51
N LEU A 226 16.52 -16.34 10.75
CA LEU A 226 17.61 -15.68 11.45
C LEU A 226 17.87 -16.34 12.81
N ASP A 227 19.10 -16.25 13.28
CA ASP A 227 19.42 -16.53 14.67
C ASP A 227 19.12 -15.27 15.50
N VAL A 228 18.25 -15.42 16.50
CA VAL A 228 17.89 -14.35 17.43
C VAL A 228 18.12 -14.86 18.84
N GLY A 229 19.18 -14.36 19.48
CA GLY A 229 19.53 -14.75 20.83
C GLY A 229 19.83 -16.25 20.99
N GLY A 230 20.45 -16.88 19.99
CA GLY A 230 20.79 -18.32 19.98
C GLY A 230 19.63 -19.23 19.59
N SER A 231 18.51 -18.68 19.12
CA SER A 231 17.35 -19.44 18.65
C SER A 231 17.05 -19.14 17.18
N ARG A 232 16.82 -20.17 16.37
CA ARG A 232 16.39 -20.01 14.98
C ARG A 232 14.94 -19.55 14.93
N VAL A 233 14.70 -18.36 14.40
CA VAL A 233 13.36 -17.77 14.24
C VAL A 233 13.06 -17.61 12.76
N THR A 234 11.86 -17.99 12.35
CA THR A 234 11.38 -17.83 10.97
C THR A 234 10.22 -16.82 10.93
N ARG A 235 10.32 -15.88 9.99
CA ARG A 235 9.24 -14.92 9.68
C ARG A 235 8.98 -14.93 8.18
N PHE A 236 7.73 -14.66 7.84
CA PHE A 236 7.33 -14.29 6.47
C PHE A 236 6.82 -12.85 6.47
N ILE A 237 6.83 -12.22 5.31
CA ILE A 237 6.06 -11.00 5.09
C ILE A 237 4.59 -11.41 5.04
N ASP A 238 3.75 -10.72 5.82
CA ASP A 238 2.36 -11.11 6.07
C ASP A 238 1.44 -10.75 4.90
N GLY A 239 1.64 -9.56 4.30
CA GLY A 239 0.81 -9.04 3.21
C GLY A 239 1.52 -7.98 2.38
N GLY A 240 0.75 -7.17 1.65
CA GLY A 240 1.29 -6.07 0.86
C GLY A 240 0.43 -4.82 0.91
N LEU A 241 1.08 -3.65 0.92
CA LEU A 241 0.49 -2.34 0.72
C LEU A 241 1.23 -1.66 -0.43
N LEU A 242 0.65 -1.68 -1.62
CA LEU A 242 1.36 -1.45 -2.87
C LEU A 242 0.57 -0.57 -3.84
N GLY A 243 1.29 0.18 -4.66
CA GLY A 243 0.76 0.83 -5.85
C GLY A 243 0.24 -0.16 -6.88
N GLN A 244 0.94 -1.30 -7.04
CA GLN A 244 0.52 -2.38 -7.94
C GLN A 244 -0.85 -2.95 -7.54
N PHE A 245 -1.17 -3.05 -6.26
CA PHE A 245 -2.47 -3.56 -5.81
C PHE A 245 -3.65 -2.62 -6.13
N ALA A 246 -3.38 -1.40 -6.57
CA ALA A 246 -4.39 -0.48 -7.06
C ALA A 246 -4.87 -0.80 -8.50
N VAL A 247 -4.14 -1.64 -9.24
CA VAL A 247 -4.50 -2.13 -10.56
C VAL A 247 -4.57 -3.65 -10.54
N TRP A 248 -5.53 -4.23 -11.26
CA TRP A 248 -5.75 -5.69 -11.32
C TRP A 248 -5.88 -6.32 -9.93
N THR A 249 -6.61 -5.62 -9.06
CA THR A 249 -6.71 -5.95 -7.63
C THR A 249 -7.25 -7.34 -7.38
N ARG A 250 -8.21 -7.81 -8.19
CA ARG A 250 -8.77 -9.16 -8.06
C ARG A 250 -7.70 -10.22 -8.23
N THR A 251 -6.87 -10.10 -9.27
CA THR A 251 -5.77 -11.02 -9.53
C THR A 251 -4.67 -10.90 -8.47
N ALA A 252 -4.40 -9.68 -7.99
CA ALA A 252 -3.45 -9.47 -6.88
C ALA A 252 -3.90 -10.17 -5.59
N VAL A 253 -5.19 -10.14 -5.27
CA VAL A 253 -5.77 -10.87 -4.12
C VAL A 253 -5.58 -12.39 -4.28
N ASP A 254 -5.87 -12.93 -5.46
CA ASP A 254 -5.69 -14.36 -5.73
C ASP A 254 -4.22 -14.76 -5.68
N LEU A 255 -3.32 -13.93 -6.21
CA LEU A 255 -1.87 -14.16 -6.15
C LEU A 255 -1.34 -14.14 -4.72
N ALA A 256 -1.74 -13.16 -3.91
CA ALA A 256 -1.34 -13.07 -2.50
C ALA A 256 -1.85 -14.28 -1.68
N ARG A 257 -3.08 -14.75 -1.95
CA ARG A 257 -3.61 -15.97 -1.33
C ARG A 257 -2.80 -17.21 -1.70
N ARG A 258 -2.44 -17.37 -2.97
CA ARG A 258 -1.58 -18.46 -3.46
C ARG A 258 -0.18 -18.38 -2.85
N ALA A 259 0.42 -17.18 -2.77
CA ALA A 259 1.72 -16.98 -2.16
C ALA A 259 1.71 -17.38 -0.68
N LYS A 260 0.67 -16.99 0.07
CA LYS A 260 0.51 -17.37 1.47
C LYS A 260 0.34 -18.89 1.66
N ALA A 261 -0.43 -19.54 0.81
CA ALA A 261 -0.61 -20.99 0.84
C ALA A 261 0.68 -21.76 0.48
N ALA A 262 1.59 -21.12 -0.25
CA ALA A 262 2.88 -21.71 -0.66
C ALA A 262 3.99 -21.52 0.38
N GLN A 263 3.78 -20.71 1.43
CA GLN A 263 4.78 -20.51 2.48
C GLN A 263 5.15 -21.84 3.15
N GLY A 264 6.45 -22.17 3.13
CA GLY A 264 6.95 -23.45 3.64
C GLY A 264 6.77 -24.66 2.69
N VAL A 265 6.21 -24.47 1.48
CA VAL A 265 5.97 -25.52 0.48
C VAL A 265 6.83 -25.29 -0.76
N SER A 266 7.95 -26.01 -0.88
CA SER A 266 8.96 -25.77 -1.93
C SER A 266 8.46 -26.00 -3.36
N SER A 267 7.55 -26.94 -3.60
CA SER A 267 7.06 -27.26 -4.95
C SER A 267 6.16 -26.19 -5.57
N ALA A 268 5.44 -25.40 -4.76
CA ALA A 268 4.56 -24.33 -5.23
C ALA A 268 5.30 -23.01 -5.49
N THR A 269 6.51 -22.85 -4.93
CA THR A 269 7.25 -21.59 -4.93
C THR A 269 7.82 -21.24 -6.31
N ALA A 270 8.27 -22.23 -7.09
CA ALA A 270 8.90 -21.98 -8.40
C ALA A 270 7.93 -21.34 -9.42
N ASP A 271 6.68 -21.78 -9.46
CA ASP A 271 5.66 -21.22 -10.35
C ASP A 271 5.28 -19.78 -9.93
N LEU A 272 5.19 -19.55 -8.63
CA LEU A 272 4.93 -18.21 -8.10
C LEU A 272 6.07 -17.25 -8.41
N LEU A 273 7.32 -17.67 -8.30
CA LEU A 273 8.48 -16.85 -8.66
C LEU A 273 8.49 -16.49 -10.16
N ARG A 274 8.07 -17.39 -11.05
CA ARG A 274 7.87 -17.05 -12.48
C ARG A 274 6.79 -15.99 -12.67
N THR A 275 5.66 -16.11 -11.97
CA THR A 275 4.63 -15.07 -11.95
C THR A 275 5.20 -13.75 -11.39
N GLY A 276 6.08 -13.82 -10.40
CA GLY A 276 6.76 -12.66 -9.84
C GLY A 276 7.62 -11.90 -10.86
N VAL A 277 8.34 -12.61 -11.74
CA VAL A 277 9.11 -11.99 -12.82
C VAL A 277 8.18 -11.25 -13.80
N ALA A 278 7.08 -11.87 -14.21
CA ALA A 278 6.08 -11.22 -15.07
C ALA A 278 5.50 -9.97 -14.42
N LEU A 279 5.16 -10.04 -13.12
CA LEU A 279 4.64 -8.90 -12.37
C LEU A 279 5.68 -7.77 -12.24
N THR A 280 6.96 -8.10 -12.07
CA THR A 280 8.05 -7.11 -12.05
C THR A 280 8.20 -6.40 -13.40
N ASP A 281 8.08 -7.11 -14.53
CA ASP A 281 8.09 -6.49 -15.87
C ASP A 281 6.88 -5.56 -16.07
N VAL A 282 5.69 -5.98 -15.61
CA VAL A 282 4.50 -5.10 -15.60
C VAL A 282 4.75 -3.84 -14.77
N ASN A 283 5.29 -3.99 -13.56
CA ASN A 283 5.53 -2.87 -12.66
C ASN A 283 6.61 -1.92 -13.19
N ALA A 284 7.62 -2.43 -13.91
CA ALA A 284 8.61 -1.59 -14.57
C ALA A 284 7.99 -0.62 -15.59
N ALA A 285 6.98 -1.08 -16.34
CA ALA A 285 6.25 -0.25 -17.32
C ALA A 285 5.25 0.69 -16.62
N VAL A 286 4.45 0.17 -15.67
CA VAL A 286 3.39 0.93 -14.99
C VAL A 286 3.99 2.03 -14.11
N PHE A 287 5.06 1.73 -13.37
CA PHE A 287 5.71 2.70 -12.48
C PHE A 287 6.82 3.49 -13.14
N ASP A 288 7.07 3.27 -14.44
CA ASP A 288 8.05 4.06 -15.20
C ASP A 288 9.46 3.98 -14.61
N ALA A 289 9.90 2.78 -14.28
CA ALA A 289 11.21 2.55 -13.68
C ALA A 289 12.35 3.08 -14.56
N ALA A 290 12.21 3.01 -15.89
CA ALA A 290 13.17 3.51 -16.86
C ALA A 290 13.40 5.04 -16.79
N HIS A 291 12.43 5.78 -16.26
CA HIS A 291 12.49 7.24 -16.12
C HIS A 291 12.49 7.69 -14.64
N ALA A 292 13.08 6.89 -13.77
CA ALA A 292 13.17 7.16 -12.33
C ALA A 292 11.80 7.44 -11.67
N PHE A 293 10.80 6.66 -12.04
CA PHE A 293 9.44 6.67 -11.51
C PHE A 293 8.63 7.95 -11.75
N ARG A 294 9.03 8.81 -12.70
CA ARG A 294 8.32 10.08 -12.98
C ARG A 294 6.88 9.88 -13.44
N GLY A 295 6.63 8.83 -14.22
CA GLY A 295 5.31 8.46 -14.73
C GLY A 295 4.56 7.45 -13.83
N CYS A 296 4.94 7.27 -12.57
CA CYS A 296 4.39 6.26 -11.67
C CYS A 296 2.88 6.40 -11.47
N ILE A 297 2.40 7.55 -11.02
CA ILE A 297 0.96 7.77 -10.80
C ILE A 297 0.18 7.80 -12.11
N PRO A 298 0.60 8.52 -13.16
CA PRO A 298 -0.05 8.46 -14.47
C PRO A 298 -0.11 7.05 -15.08
N GLY A 299 0.88 6.20 -14.85
CA GLY A 299 0.87 4.81 -15.31
C GLY A 299 -0.20 3.95 -14.64
N ILE A 300 -0.37 4.09 -13.33
CA ILE A 300 -1.50 3.48 -12.59
C ILE A 300 -2.83 4.00 -13.15
N HIS A 301 -2.94 5.31 -13.33
CA HIS A 301 -4.15 5.93 -13.88
C HIS A 301 -4.45 5.44 -15.29
N GLU A 302 -3.45 5.19 -16.13
CA GLU A 302 -3.63 4.69 -17.49
C GLU A 302 -4.27 3.30 -17.51
N LEU A 303 -3.84 2.37 -16.66
CA LEU A 303 -4.50 1.06 -16.55
C LEU A 303 -5.94 1.19 -16.09
N LEU A 304 -6.20 1.96 -15.03
CA LEU A 304 -7.54 2.20 -14.53
C LEU A 304 -8.44 2.94 -15.53
N ARG A 305 -7.87 3.84 -16.35
CA ARG A 305 -8.57 4.50 -17.45
C ARG A 305 -8.95 3.50 -18.55
N ARG A 306 -8.05 2.58 -18.91
CA ARG A 306 -8.35 1.51 -19.88
C ARG A 306 -9.48 0.61 -19.41
N GLN A 307 -9.56 0.36 -18.12
CA GLN A 307 -10.65 -0.37 -17.47
C GLN A 307 -11.95 0.44 -17.31
N GLY A 308 -11.94 1.76 -17.59
CA GLY A 308 -13.09 2.65 -17.42
C GLY A 308 -13.31 3.16 -15.99
N LEU A 309 -12.47 2.74 -15.04
CA LEU A 309 -12.54 3.17 -13.63
C LEU A 309 -12.14 4.65 -13.46
N LEU A 310 -11.20 5.16 -14.26
CA LEU A 310 -10.84 6.57 -14.33
C LEU A 310 -11.23 7.18 -15.68
N ALA A 311 -11.47 8.49 -15.70
CA ALA A 311 -11.78 9.23 -16.93
C ALA A 311 -10.53 9.62 -17.72
N GLY A 312 -9.40 9.76 -17.05
CA GLY A 312 -8.12 10.18 -17.63
C GLY A 312 -6.96 9.86 -16.71
N THR A 313 -5.77 10.28 -17.11
CA THR A 313 -4.52 10.06 -16.38
C THR A 313 -4.11 11.29 -15.55
N TRP A 314 -5.02 12.22 -15.36
CA TRP A 314 -4.74 13.52 -14.73
C TRP A 314 -4.26 13.38 -13.28
N CYS A 315 -3.18 14.14 -12.98
CA CYS A 315 -2.68 14.35 -11.63
C CYS A 315 -2.94 15.80 -11.20
N LEU A 316 -2.84 16.11 -9.90
CA LEU A 316 -2.97 17.47 -9.37
C LEU A 316 -1.86 18.38 -9.92
N ASP A 317 -0.64 17.87 -10.06
CA ASP A 317 0.42 18.54 -10.83
C ASP A 317 0.18 18.28 -12.33
N PRO A 318 -0.05 19.33 -13.15
CA PRO A 318 -0.23 19.18 -14.60
C PRO A 318 0.99 18.64 -15.34
N ASN A 319 2.18 18.70 -14.73
CA ASN A 319 3.41 18.19 -15.30
C ASN A 319 3.65 16.70 -15.00
N GLU A 320 2.90 16.14 -14.07
CA GLU A 320 2.95 14.70 -13.76
C GLU A 320 2.10 13.95 -14.79
N VAL A 321 2.75 13.49 -15.84
CA VAL A 321 2.16 12.82 -17.01
C VAL A 321 2.93 11.56 -17.35
N LEU A 322 2.35 10.71 -18.21
CA LEU A 322 3.08 9.56 -18.76
C LEU A 322 4.39 10.02 -19.44
N SER A 323 5.47 9.32 -19.16
CA SER A 323 6.74 9.53 -19.87
C SER A 323 6.65 9.10 -21.34
N PRO A 324 7.48 9.66 -22.23
CA PRO A 324 7.52 9.25 -23.63
C PRO A 324 7.71 7.73 -23.77
N GLY A 325 6.84 7.06 -24.52
CA GLY A 325 6.85 5.61 -24.75
C GLY A 325 6.24 4.76 -23.64
N GLN A 326 5.93 5.31 -22.47
CA GLN A 326 5.38 4.56 -21.34
C GLN A 326 4.02 3.90 -21.67
N ALA A 327 3.14 4.59 -22.41
CA ALA A 327 1.84 4.03 -22.82
C ALA A 327 2.01 2.79 -23.73
N ASP A 328 3.06 2.77 -24.57
CA ASP A 328 3.37 1.64 -25.44
C ASP A 328 3.92 0.46 -24.62
N GLU A 329 4.76 0.73 -23.61
CA GLU A 329 5.26 -0.28 -22.68
C GLU A 329 4.13 -0.89 -21.83
N ILE A 330 3.21 -0.07 -21.34
CA ILE A 330 1.99 -0.57 -20.65
C ILE A 330 1.18 -1.46 -21.60
N THR A 331 1.07 -1.10 -22.89
CA THR A 331 0.39 -1.92 -23.88
C THR A 331 1.13 -3.24 -24.13
N ARG A 332 2.47 -3.21 -24.18
CA ARG A 332 3.30 -4.40 -24.33
C ARG A 332 3.05 -5.39 -23.19
N VAL A 333 3.18 -4.94 -21.95
CA VAL A 333 3.05 -5.83 -20.78
C VAL A 333 1.63 -6.35 -20.61
N THR A 334 0.59 -5.54 -20.87
CA THR A 334 -0.81 -6.00 -20.83
C THR A 334 -1.07 -7.13 -21.84
N ARG A 335 -0.42 -7.07 -23.03
CA ARG A 335 -0.54 -8.15 -24.03
C ARG A 335 0.31 -9.37 -23.68
N SER A 336 1.46 -9.16 -23.06
CA SER A 336 2.39 -10.26 -22.72
C SER A 336 1.92 -11.10 -21.55
N TYR A 337 1.16 -10.51 -20.61
CA TYR A 337 0.75 -11.14 -19.36
C TYR A 337 -0.77 -10.98 -19.12
N PRO A 338 -1.62 -11.48 -20.03
CA PRO A 338 -3.08 -11.31 -19.90
C PRO A 338 -3.65 -11.96 -18.64
N GLU A 339 -2.97 -12.98 -18.10
CA GLU A 339 -3.36 -13.68 -16.87
C GLU A 339 -3.21 -12.84 -15.59
N LEU A 340 -2.50 -11.72 -15.65
CA LEU A 340 -2.38 -10.78 -14.54
C LEU A 340 -3.51 -9.74 -14.53
N SER A 341 -4.25 -9.59 -15.64
CA SER A 341 -5.37 -8.66 -15.75
C SER A 341 -6.63 -9.16 -15.06
N ASP A 342 -7.43 -8.23 -14.55
CA ASP A 342 -8.80 -8.46 -14.08
C ASP A 342 -9.85 -7.69 -14.91
N ASP A 343 -9.53 -7.36 -16.15
CA ASP A 343 -10.37 -6.53 -17.04
C ASP A 343 -11.79 -7.11 -17.23
N GLU A 344 -11.94 -8.43 -17.26
CA GLU A 344 -13.26 -9.08 -17.34
C GLU A 344 -14.09 -8.82 -16.09
N PHE A 345 -13.48 -8.98 -14.91
CA PHE A 345 -14.13 -8.69 -13.64
C PHE A 345 -14.57 -7.22 -13.53
N VAL A 346 -13.73 -6.29 -13.98
CA VAL A 346 -14.08 -4.86 -14.01
C VAL A 346 -15.21 -4.60 -14.97
N ARG A 347 -15.16 -5.13 -16.21
CA ARG A 347 -16.18 -4.95 -17.24
C ARG A 347 -17.57 -5.42 -16.78
N GLU A 348 -17.64 -6.54 -16.07
CA GLU A 348 -18.90 -7.11 -15.58
C GLU A 348 -19.55 -6.31 -14.45
N ASN A 349 -18.77 -5.54 -13.71
CA ASN A 349 -19.24 -4.87 -12.49
C ASN A 349 -19.19 -3.33 -12.55
N LEU A 350 -18.55 -2.74 -13.55
CA LEU A 350 -18.26 -1.31 -13.64
C LEU A 350 -19.53 -0.45 -13.47
N ASP A 351 -20.60 -0.79 -14.17
CA ASP A 351 -21.84 0.01 -14.12
C ASP A 351 -22.43 0.05 -12.71
N SER A 352 -22.35 -1.06 -11.97
CA SER A 352 -22.83 -1.12 -10.58
C SER A 352 -22.00 -0.29 -9.62
N TRP A 353 -20.72 -0.11 -9.90
CA TRP A 353 -19.83 0.72 -9.07
C TRP A 353 -19.96 2.21 -9.37
N MET A 354 -20.42 2.56 -10.56
CA MET A 354 -20.62 3.94 -11.02
C MET A 354 -21.95 4.56 -10.59
N THR A 355 -22.75 3.85 -9.82
CA THR A 355 -24.06 4.33 -9.32
C THR A 355 -23.95 5.35 -8.18
#